data_8aa7b369717a2ee30a7c8c05ebf43173
#
_entry.id   8aa7b369717a2ee30a7c8c05ebf43173
#
_cell.length_a   1.000
_cell.length_b   1.000
_cell.length_c   1.000
_cell.angle_alpha   90.00
_cell.angle_beta   90.00
_cell.angle_gamma   90.00
#
_symmetry.space_group_name_H-M   'P 1'
#
loop_
_entity.id
_entity.type
_entity.pdbx_description
1 polymer ?
#
loop_
_entity_poly.entity_id
_entity_poly.type
_entity_poly.pdbx_seq_one_letter_code
_entity_poly.pdbx_strand_id
1 'polypeptide(L)'
;EGQALTDIIARNNIKVRLVTLDTGRLFPETYNLIDRTKSKYGIEIKSYFPDTMSIEDFVNENGMNSMFNSVECRKTCCRIRKIDPLYRALEGAKIWVTGLRNDQSENRADLPRIERDSLTGLIKFNPIIDWSDFELQSCINSNSVPTNTLHRKGYPSIGCEPCTRAITSDEYPRAGRWWWEQSSQECGFHKG
;
A
#
# COMPACT_ATOMS: atom_id res chain seq x y z
N GLU A 1 5.79 1.84 -6.84
CA GLU A 1 5.21 0.74 -7.61
C GLU A 1 3.77 1.07 -8.06
N GLY A 2 2.85 1.32 -7.16
CA GLY A 2 1.45 1.62 -7.50
C GLY A 2 1.29 2.77 -8.50
N GLN A 3 2.10 3.82 -8.37
CA GLN A 3 2.09 4.95 -9.30
C GLN A 3 2.60 4.59 -10.70
N ALA A 4 3.62 3.73 -10.80
CA ALA A 4 4.10 3.23 -12.09
C ALA A 4 3.01 2.39 -12.80
N LEU A 5 2.31 1.52 -12.06
CA LEU A 5 1.16 0.78 -12.60
C LEU A 5 0.04 1.71 -13.05
N THR A 6 -0.28 2.73 -12.25
CA THR A 6 -1.31 3.72 -12.60
C THR A 6 -0.94 4.47 -13.89
N ASP A 7 0.33 4.85 -14.06
CA ASP A 7 0.84 5.46 -15.28
C ASP A 7 0.68 4.53 -16.50
N ILE A 8 1.08 3.27 -16.38
CA ILE A 8 0.93 2.27 -17.45
C ILE A 8 -0.54 2.10 -17.84
N ILE A 9 -1.41 1.96 -16.85
CA ILE A 9 -2.86 1.81 -17.04
C ILE A 9 -3.44 3.02 -17.77
N ALA A 10 -3.12 4.22 -17.29
CA ALA A 10 -3.64 5.47 -17.86
C ALA A 10 -3.16 5.71 -19.29
N ARG A 11 -1.85 5.59 -19.55
CA ARG A 11 -1.27 5.81 -20.87
C ARG A 11 -1.75 4.81 -21.93
N ASN A 12 -2.09 3.60 -21.51
CA ASN A 12 -2.59 2.55 -22.42
C ASN A 12 -4.13 2.44 -22.42
N ASN A 13 -4.84 3.35 -21.75
CA ASN A 13 -6.30 3.36 -21.66
C ASN A 13 -6.90 2.02 -21.21
N ILE A 14 -6.22 1.32 -20.29
CA ILE A 14 -6.66 0.02 -19.77
C ILE A 14 -7.88 0.24 -18.85
N LYS A 15 -8.98 -0.44 -19.15
CA LYS A 15 -10.25 -0.32 -18.41
C LYS A 15 -10.20 -1.15 -17.13
N VAL A 16 -9.84 -0.53 -16.02
CA VAL A 16 -9.80 -1.12 -14.68
C VAL A 16 -10.38 -0.14 -13.65
N ARG A 17 -10.84 -0.68 -12.54
CA ARG A 17 -11.21 0.12 -11.38
C ARG A 17 -9.97 0.38 -10.54
N LEU A 18 -9.57 1.65 -10.43
CA LEU A 18 -8.49 2.08 -9.55
C LEU A 18 -9.06 2.39 -8.17
N VAL A 19 -8.42 1.84 -7.14
CA VAL A 19 -8.85 2.01 -5.75
C VAL A 19 -7.70 2.42 -4.86
N THR A 20 -8.01 3.16 -3.81
CA THR A 20 -7.10 3.45 -2.70
C THR A 20 -7.80 3.18 -1.37
N LEU A 21 -7.03 2.81 -0.37
CA LEU A 21 -7.52 2.60 0.98
C LEU A 21 -7.10 3.78 1.84
N ASP A 22 -8.07 4.59 2.22
CA ASP A 22 -7.84 5.64 3.19
C ASP A 22 -8.08 5.10 4.61
N THR A 23 -7.01 4.98 5.35
CA THR A 23 -7.04 4.45 6.71
C THR A 23 -7.52 5.48 7.74
N GLY A 24 -7.76 6.73 7.34
CA GLY A 24 -7.97 7.88 8.21
C GLY A 24 -6.70 8.32 8.96
N ARG A 25 -5.53 7.76 8.59
CA ARG A 25 -4.23 8.06 9.22
C ARG A 25 -3.10 8.10 8.18
N LEU A 26 -3.40 8.53 6.97
CA LEU A 26 -2.38 8.72 5.94
C LEU A 26 -1.66 10.05 6.13
N PHE A 27 -0.44 10.14 5.61
CA PHE A 27 0.27 11.41 5.52
C PHE A 27 -0.43 12.40 4.59
N PRO A 28 -0.40 13.71 4.87
CA PRO A 28 -0.89 14.73 3.94
C PRO A 28 -0.29 14.62 2.53
N GLU A 29 0.99 14.25 2.44
CA GLU A 29 1.68 14.04 1.17
C GLU A 29 1.08 12.88 0.35
N THR A 30 0.45 11.90 1.01
CA THR A 30 -0.25 10.80 0.32
C THR A 30 -1.56 11.28 -0.29
N TYR A 31 -2.34 12.10 0.41
CA TYR A 31 -3.54 12.74 -0.13
C TYR A 31 -3.19 13.63 -1.33
N ASN A 32 -2.19 14.48 -1.18
CA ASN A 32 -1.69 15.33 -2.27
C ASN A 32 -1.22 14.52 -3.49
N LEU A 33 -0.64 13.33 -3.27
CA LEU A 33 -0.24 12.44 -4.36
C LEU A 33 -1.46 11.91 -5.12
N ILE A 34 -2.52 11.49 -4.40
CA ILE A 34 -3.75 11.00 -5.02
C ILE A 34 -4.35 12.07 -5.93
N ASP A 35 -4.46 13.32 -5.44
CA ASP A 35 -5.03 14.43 -6.21
C ASP A 35 -4.17 14.79 -7.44
N ARG A 36 -2.85 14.84 -7.30
CA ARG A 36 -1.94 15.06 -8.42
C ARG A 36 -2.04 13.94 -9.46
N THR A 37 -2.23 12.69 -9.03
CA THR A 37 -2.38 11.56 -9.92
C THR A 37 -3.68 11.64 -10.71
N LYS A 38 -4.80 11.92 -10.03
CA LYS A 38 -6.11 12.14 -10.67
C LYS A 38 -6.04 13.27 -11.69
N SER A 39 -5.43 14.39 -11.32
CA SER A 39 -5.28 15.56 -12.19
C SER A 39 -4.41 15.28 -13.41
N LYS A 40 -3.26 14.60 -13.23
CA LYS A 40 -2.34 14.31 -14.33
C LYS A 40 -2.95 13.42 -15.40
N TYR A 41 -3.68 12.38 -15.00
CA TYR A 41 -4.15 11.34 -15.92
C TYR A 41 -5.63 11.47 -16.29
N GLY A 42 -6.37 12.37 -15.66
CA GLY A 42 -7.83 12.51 -15.87
C GLY A 42 -8.60 11.23 -15.48
N ILE A 43 -8.13 10.52 -14.43
CA ILE A 43 -8.69 9.24 -14.01
C ILE A 43 -9.43 9.35 -12.68
N GLU A 44 -10.41 8.46 -12.49
CA GLU A 44 -11.07 8.28 -11.20
C GLU A 44 -10.29 7.26 -10.35
N ILE A 45 -10.05 7.60 -9.07
CA ILE A 45 -9.51 6.70 -8.06
C ILE A 45 -10.55 6.65 -6.93
N LYS A 46 -11.18 5.50 -6.73
CA LYS A 46 -12.19 5.30 -5.71
C LYS A 46 -11.54 5.06 -4.35
N SER A 47 -11.88 5.86 -3.35
CA SER A 47 -11.38 5.71 -1.97
C SER A 47 -12.31 4.83 -1.16
N TYR A 48 -11.72 3.92 -0.37
CA TYR A 48 -12.43 3.08 0.60
C TYR A 48 -11.89 3.38 1.99
N PHE A 49 -12.81 3.60 2.92
CA PHE A 49 -12.54 3.97 4.32
C PHE A 49 -12.86 2.81 5.26
N PRO A 50 -12.32 2.80 6.48
CA PRO A 50 -12.78 1.89 7.53
C PRO A 50 -14.28 2.04 7.76
N ASP A 51 -14.92 0.97 8.21
CA ASP A 51 -16.27 1.08 8.75
C ASP A 51 -16.25 1.95 10.01
N THR A 52 -17.21 2.88 10.10
CA THR A 52 -17.23 3.89 11.17
C THR A 52 -17.41 3.24 12.54
N MET A 53 -18.37 2.35 12.68
CA MET A 53 -18.64 1.69 13.97
C MET A 53 -17.44 0.85 14.42
N SER A 54 -16.89 0.04 13.51
CA SER A 54 -15.73 -0.81 13.82
C SER A 54 -14.51 -0.01 14.29
N ILE A 55 -14.29 1.18 13.74
CA ILE A 55 -13.16 2.00 14.16
C ILE A 55 -13.42 2.78 15.44
N GLU A 56 -14.67 3.22 15.65
CA GLU A 56 -15.08 3.89 16.90
C GLU A 56 -15.00 2.92 18.08
N ASP A 57 -15.54 1.71 17.96
CA ASP A 57 -15.48 0.68 18.99
C ASP A 57 -14.03 0.34 19.34
N PHE A 58 -13.21 0.07 18.31
CA PHE A 58 -11.79 -0.25 18.51
C PHE A 58 -11.03 0.88 19.21
N VAL A 59 -11.26 2.12 18.83
CA VAL A 59 -10.56 3.28 19.40
C VAL A 59 -11.05 3.57 20.82
N ASN A 60 -12.35 3.47 21.10
CA ASN A 60 -12.92 3.69 22.41
C ASN A 60 -12.45 2.62 23.42
N GLU A 61 -12.33 1.38 22.98
CA GLU A 61 -11.87 0.27 23.83
C GLU A 61 -10.35 0.30 24.06
N ASN A 62 -9.56 0.57 23.02
CA ASN A 62 -8.11 0.36 23.05
C ASN A 62 -7.28 1.65 23.06
N GLY A 63 -7.92 2.80 22.77
CA GLY A 63 -7.26 4.10 22.63
C GLY A 63 -6.77 4.41 21.22
N MET A 64 -6.56 5.70 20.96
CA MET A 64 -6.20 6.24 19.63
C MET A 64 -4.89 5.66 19.06
N ASN A 65 -3.93 5.35 19.91
CA ASN A 65 -2.59 4.91 19.53
C ASN A 65 -2.28 3.48 20.01
N SER A 66 -3.31 2.67 20.14
CA SER A 66 -3.21 1.28 20.64
C SER A 66 -2.29 0.37 19.79
N MET A 67 -1.99 0.74 18.54
CA MET A 67 -1.03 0.00 17.72
C MET A 67 0.40 -0.04 18.30
N PHE A 68 0.72 0.82 19.26
CA PHE A 68 1.99 0.78 19.99
C PHE A 68 1.96 -0.16 21.19
N ASN A 69 0.78 -0.57 21.67
CA ASN A 69 0.63 -1.34 22.90
C ASN A 69 1.03 -2.81 22.71
N SER A 70 0.71 -3.38 21.54
CA SER A 70 1.04 -4.77 21.20
C SER A 70 0.96 -5.03 19.71
N VAL A 71 1.60 -6.11 19.27
CA VAL A 71 1.49 -6.63 17.89
C VAL A 71 0.04 -6.98 17.55
N GLU A 72 -0.72 -7.50 18.50
CA GLU A 72 -2.13 -7.86 18.33
C GLU A 72 -3.00 -6.62 18.07
N CYS A 73 -2.87 -5.58 18.89
CA CYS A 73 -3.56 -4.31 18.69
C CYS A 73 -3.20 -3.69 17.32
N ARG A 74 -1.91 -3.74 16.94
CA ARG A 74 -1.48 -3.26 15.63
C ARG A 74 -2.11 -4.05 14.49
N LYS A 75 -2.13 -5.39 14.58
CA LYS A 75 -2.77 -6.26 13.57
C LYS A 75 -4.26 -5.98 13.46
N THR A 76 -4.96 -5.84 14.58
CA THR A 76 -6.38 -5.49 14.63
C THR A 76 -6.64 -4.13 13.99
N CYS A 77 -5.85 -3.11 14.34
CA CYS A 77 -5.91 -1.80 13.69
C CYS A 77 -5.72 -1.90 12.16
N CYS A 78 -4.73 -2.68 11.70
CA CYS A 78 -4.50 -2.89 10.27
C CYS A 78 -5.67 -3.64 9.60
N ARG A 79 -6.27 -4.62 10.26
CA ARG A 79 -7.43 -5.33 9.74
C ARG A 79 -8.59 -4.37 9.51
N ILE A 80 -9.02 -3.65 10.54
CA ILE A 80 -10.15 -2.73 10.47
C ILE A 80 -9.91 -1.62 9.45
N ARG A 81 -8.70 -1.03 9.43
CA ARG A 81 -8.40 0.14 8.60
C ARG A 81 -7.98 -0.17 7.16
N LYS A 82 -7.59 -1.43 6.86
CA LYS A 82 -7.05 -1.78 5.54
C LYS A 82 -7.66 -3.04 4.96
N ILE A 83 -7.68 -4.16 5.72
CA ILE A 83 -8.08 -5.45 5.17
C ILE A 83 -9.59 -5.46 4.90
N ASP A 84 -10.40 -5.06 5.86
CA ASP A 84 -11.85 -5.01 5.71
C ASP A 84 -12.29 -4.05 4.58
N PRO A 85 -11.74 -2.81 4.45
CA PRO A 85 -11.95 -1.96 3.29
C PRO A 85 -11.46 -2.56 1.96
N LEU A 86 -10.34 -3.31 1.97
CA LEU A 86 -9.86 -4.00 0.78
C LEU A 86 -10.87 -5.01 0.27
N TYR A 87 -11.43 -5.84 1.16
CA TYR A 87 -12.44 -6.82 0.77
C TYR A 87 -13.64 -6.14 0.09
N ARG A 88 -14.14 -5.04 0.65
CA ARG A 88 -15.20 -4.24 0.00
C ARG A 88 -14.77 -3.65 -1.35
N ALA A 89 -13.51 -3.24 -1.47
CA ALA A 89 -12.98 -2.73 -2.72
C ALA A 89 -12.87 -3.82 -3.80
N LEU A 90 -12.66 -5.06 -3.40
CA LEU A 90 -12.52 -6.22 -4.29
C LEU A 90 -13.86 -6.88 -4.65
N GLU A 91 -14.97 -6.48 -4.04
CA GLU A 91 -16.29 -7.01 -4.39
C GLU A 91 -16.58 -6.92 -5.88
N GLY A 92 -17.01 -8.04 -6.47
CA GLY A 92 -17.30 -8.15 -7.90
C GLY A 92 -16.07 -8.13 -8.82
N ALA A 93 -14.85 -8.02 -8.29
CA ALA A 93 -13.64 -8.16 -9.08
C ALA A 93 -13.41 -9.63 -9.47
N LYS A 94 -12.78 -9.84 -10.63
CA LYS A 94 -12.28 -11.16 -11.06
C LYS A 94 -10.78 -11.29 -10.86
N ILE A 95 -10.08 -10.17 -10.99
CA ILE A 95 -8.63 -10.08 -10.88
C ILE A 95 -8.29 -8.91 -9.96
N TRP A 96 -7.34 -9.13 -9.07
CA TRP A 96 -6.74 -8.11 -8.23
C TRP A 96 -5.31 -7.83 -8.71
N VAL A 97 -5.09 -6.65 -9.26
CA VAL A 97 -3.76 -6.22 -9.72
C VAL A 97 -3.03 -5.50 -8.58
N THR A 98 -1.80 -5.88 -8.32
CA THR A 98 -0.95 -5.26 -7.27
C THR A 98 0.40 -4.81 -7.81
N GLY A 99 1.04 -3.88 -7.11
CA GLY A 99 2.39 -3.39 -7.42
C GLY A 99 3.49 -4.09 -6.62
N LEU A 100 3.34 -5.38 -6.33
CA LEU A 100 4.38 -6.13 -5.64
C LEU A 100 5.59 -6.34 -6.54
N ARG A 101 6.78 -6.29 -5.93
CA ARG A 101 8.05 -6.65 -6.55
C ARG A 101 8.85 -7.55 -5.60
N ASN A 102 9.60 -8.49 -6.16
CA ASN A 102 10.46 -9.39 -5.39
C ASN A 102 11.55 -8.63 -4.62
N ASP A 103 12.09 -7.56 -5.21
CA ASP A 103 13.11 -6.71 -4.59
C ASP A 103 12.64 -5.88 -3.38
N GLN A 104 11.35 -5.87 -3.04
CA GLN A 104 10.83 -5.03 -1.96
C GLN A 104 11.20 -5.52 -0.56
N SER A 105 11.32 -6.82 -0.37
CA SER A 105 11.72 -7.45 0.88
C SER A 105 11.98 -8.95 0.68
N GLU A 106 12.75 -9.56 1.57
CA GLU A 106 13.01 -11.01 1.57
C GLU A 106 11.72 -11.84 1.59
N ASN A 107 10.68 -11.38 2.31
CA ASN A 107 9.37 -12.05 2.35
C ASN A 107 8.63 -12.04 1.01
N ARG A 108 9.15 -11.38 -0.01
CA ARG A 108 8.53 -11.25 -1.34
C ARG A 108 9.38 -11.83 -2.47
N ALA A 109 10.57 -12.34 -2.14
CA ALA A 109 11.54 -12.82 -3.14
C ALA A 109 10.98 -13.90 -4.09
N ASP A 110 10.08 -14.74 -3.59
CA ASP A 110 9.54 -15.89 -4.34
C ASP A 110 8.04 -15.71 -4.72
N LEU A 111 7.51 -14.50 -4.66
CA LEU A 111 6.11 -14.28 -5.03
C LEU A 111 5.91 -14.48 -6.54
N PRO A 112 4.87 -15.21 -6.95
CA PRO A 112 4.60 -15.46 -8.36
C PRO A 112 3.96 -14.22 -9.02
N ARG A 113 4.12 -14.12 -10.34
CA ARG A 113 3.44 -13.08 -11.14
C ARG A 113 1.92 -13.22 -11.12
N ILE A 114 1.41 -14.45 -11.09
CA ILE A 114 -0.01 -14.76 -11.02
C ILE A 114 -0.21 -15.84 -9.96
N GLU A 115 -1.14 -15.61 -9.07
CA GLU A 115 -1.53 -16.57 -8.03
C GLU A 115 -3.03 -16.50 -7.76
N ARG A 116 -3.57 -17.54 -7.14
CA ARG A 116 -4.90 -17.46 -6.53
C ARG A 116 -4.74 -17.02 -5.09
N ASP A 117 -5.20 -15.83 -4.78
CA ASP A 117 -5.15 -15.31 -3.42
C ASP A 117 -5.99 -16.17 -2.48
N SER A 118 -5.37 -16.67 -1.41
CA SER A 118 -5.98 -17.62 -0.48
C SER A 118 -7.10 -17.03 0.36
N LEU A 119 -7.10 -15.71 0.57
CA LEU A 119 -8.07 -15.01 1.40
C LEU A 119 -9.32 -14.61 0.61
N THR A 120 -9.13 -14.14 -0.62
CA THR A 120 -10.22 -13.63 -1.45
C THR A 120 -10.70 -14.63 -2.51
N GLY A 121 -9.91 -15.64 -2.82
CA GLY A 121 -10.15 -16.58 -3.93
C GLY A 121 -9.98 -15.96 -5.31
N LEU A 122 -9.61 -14.67 -5.41
CA LEU A 122 -9.39 -13.98 -6.67
C LEU A 122 -8.06 -14.38 -7.32
N ILE A 123 -7.96 -14.16 -8.62
CA ILE A 123 -6.66 -14.16 -9.28
C ILE A 123 -5.96 -12.86 -8.88
N LYS A 124 -4.79 -13.00 -8.25
CA LYS A 124 -3.91 -11.88 -7.94
C LYS A 124 -2.82 -11.81 -9.00
N PHE A 125 -2.67 -10.65 -9.61
CA PHE A 125 -1.73 -10.40 -10.70
C PHE A 125 -0.74 -9.32 -10.31
N ASN A 126 0.54 -9.66 -10.35
CA ASN A 126 1.68 -8.82 -9.98
C ASN A 126 2.50 -8.49 -11.25
N PRO A 127 2.06 -7.56 -12.12
CA PRO A 127 2.66 -7.38 -13.45
C PRO A 127 4.12 -6.94 -13.44
N ILE A 128 4.57 -6.30 -12.37
CA ILE A 128 5.93 -5.76 -12.22
C ILE A 128 6.75 -6.52 -11.18
N ILE A 129 6.39 -7.78 -10.92
CA ILE A 129 6.99 -8.59 -9.83
C ILE A 129 8.51 -8.72 -9.93
N ASP A 130 9.03 -8.83 -11.15
CA ASP A 130 10.44 -8.99 -11.50
C ASP A 130 11.16 -7.66 -11.82
N TRP A 131 10.48 -6.52 -11.70
CA TRP A 131 11.13 -5.26 -11.94
C TRP A 131 12.17 -4.94 -10.86
N SER A 132 13.37 -4.61 -11.29
CA SER A 132 14.41 -4.03 -10.45
C SER A 132 14.07 -2.60 -10.02
N ASP A 133 14.75 -2.09 -9.00
CA ASP A 133 14.64 -0.67 -8.63
C ASP A 133 15.05 0.24 -9.78
N PHE A 134 16.04 -0.14 -10.58
CA PHE A 134 16.47 0.63 -11.74
C PHE A 134 15.35 0.76 -12.78
N GLU A 135 14.67 -0.33 -13.11
CA GLU A 135 13.54 -0.32 -14.08
C GLU A 135 12.37 0.51 -13.56
N LEU A 136 12.05 0.39 -12.25
CA LEU A 136 11.02 1.20 -11.62
C LEU A 136 11.36 2.70 -11.69
N GLN A 137 12.58 3.08 -11.32
CA GLN A 137 13.03 4.48 -11.35
C GLN A 137 13.11 5.01 -12.79
N SER A 138 13.56 4.20 -13.73
CA SER A 138 13.57 4.54 -15.17
C SER A 138 12.15 4.83 -15.67
N CYS A 139 11.19 3.98 -15.36
CA CYS A 139 9.78 4.19 -15.71
C CYS A 139 9.23 5.50 -15.09
N ILE A 140 9.49 5.73 -13.80
CA ILE A 140 9.05 6.93 -13.09
C ILE A 140 9.62 8.19 -13.73
N ASN A 141 10.92 8.22 -14.01
CA ASN A 141 11.61 9.39 -14.52
C ASN A 141 11.22 9.68 -15.99
N SER A 142 11.24 8.66 -16.84
CA SER A 142 10.92 8.82 -18.28
C SER A 142 9.49 9.30 -18.52
N ASN A 143 8.55 8.95 -17.65
CA ASN A 143 7.15 9.32 -17.79
C ASN A 143 6.73 10.44 -16.82
N SER A 144 7.66 11.03 -16.05
CA SER A 144 7.38 12.03 -15.02
C SER A 144 6.25 11.60 -14.07
N VAL A 145 6.25 10.33 -13.68
CA VAL A 145 5.20 9.73 -12.84
C VAL A 145 5.10 10.46 -11.49
N PRO A 146 3.91 10.86 -11.04
CA PRO A 146 3.76 11.46 -9.72
C PRO A 146 4.25 10.52 -8.61
N THR A 147 5.13 11.00 -7.75
CA THR A 147 5.64 10.24 -6.59
C THR A 147 5.33 10.97 -5.29
N ASN A 148 5.34 10.23 -4.19
CA ASN A 148 5.18 10.82 -2.87
C ASN A 148 6.44 11.63 -2.50
N THR A 149 6.25 12.87 -2.07
CA THR A 149 7.36 13.75 -1.73
C THR A 149 8.15 13.29 -0.51
N LEU A 150 7.56 12.42 0.32
CA LEU A 150 8.24 11.80 1.47
C LEU A 150 9.43 10.92 1.05
N HIS A 151 9.43 10.36 -0.17
CA HIS A 151 10.60 9.59 -0.65
C HIS A 151 11.88 10.41 -0.61
N ARG A 152 11.80 11.72 -0.89
CA ARG A 152 12.95 12.64 -0.81
C ARG A 152 13.32 13.03 0.62
N LYS A 153 12.50 12.66 1.60
CA LYS A 153 12.69 12.94 3.03
C LYS A 153 13.12 11.70 3.81
N GLY A 154 13.60 10.65 3.13
CA GLY A 154 14.06 9.40 3.76
C GLY A 154 12.96 8.41 4.09
N TYR A 155 11.84 8.44 3.39
CA TYR A 155 10.74 7.46 3.54
C TYR A 155 10.66 6.54 2.31
N PRO A 156 11.47 5.50 2.16
CA PRO A 156 11.38 4.60 1.00
C PRO A 156 10.11 3.74 1.02
N SER A 157 9.59 3.41 2.20
CA SER A 157 8.34 2.67 2.40
C SER A 157 7.35 3.48 3.22
N ILE A 158 6.18 3.79 2.65
CA ILE A 158 5.19 4.67 3.27
C ILE A 158 3.92 3.88 3.60
N GLY A 159 3.40 4.08 4.80
CA GLY A 159 2.09 3.56 5.25
C GLY A 159 1.31 4.62 6.02
N CYS A 160 0.59 4.21 7.08
CA CYS A 160 -0.01 5.18 8.00
C CYS A 160 1.09 6.03 8.67
N GLU A 161 0.82 7.30 8.85
CA GLU A 161 1.75 8.26 9.46
C GLU A 161 2.31 7.78 10.80
N PRO A 162 1.50 7.38 11.80
CA PRO A 162 2.02 6.93 13.08
C PRO A 162 2.77 5.59 13.01
N CYS A 163 2.71 4.87 11.89
CA CYS A 163 3.37 3.57 11.71
C CYS A 163 4.56 3.65 10.74
N THR A 164 5.06 4.86 10.45
CA THR A 164 6.12 5.05 9.46
C THR A 164 7.04 6.19 9.91
N ARG A 165 8.34 5.93 9.98
CA ARG A 165 9.38 6.96 10.16
C ARG A 165 10.31 7.03 8.96
N ALA A 166 11.05 8.12 8.85
CA ALA A 166 12.20 8.19 7.97
C ALA A 166 13.29 7.20 8.43
N ILE A 167 14.10 6.76 7.49
CA ILE A 167 15.28 5.93 7.75
C ILE A 167 16.55 6.64 7.32
N THR A 168 17.68 6.17 7.83
CA THR A 168 19.02 6.56 7.39
C THR A 168 19.47 5.69 6.21
N SER A 169 20.54 6.07 5.53
CA SER A 169 21.03 5.38 4.33
C SER A 169 21.58 3.97 4.60
N ASP A 170 21.90 3.67 5.84
CA ASP A 170 22.44 2.39 6.30
C ASP A 170 21.34 1.41 6.79
N GLU A 171 20.11 1.88 6.88
CA GLU A 171 18.97 1.03 7.25
C GLU A 171 18.32 0.38 6.00
N TYR A 172 17.78 -0.84 6.16
CA TYR A 172 17.05 -1.47 5.07
C TYR A 172 15.74 -0.73 4.75
N PRO A 173 15.20 -0.80 3.51
CA PRO A 173 14.14 0.08 3.03
C PRO A 173 12.83 0.06 3.84
N ARG A 174 12.56 -1.00 4.59
CA ARG A 174 11.35 -1.11 5.42
C ARG A 174 11.60 -0.93 6.91
N ALA A 175 12.82 -0.61 7.36
CA ALA A 175 13.17 -0.39 8.76
C ALA A 175 12.31 0.69 9.44
N GLY A 176 11.82 1.66 8.67
CA GLY A 176 10.90 2.68 9.15
C GLY A 176 9.46 2.22 9.40
N ARG A 177 9.09 0.97 9.02
CA ARG A 177 7.74 0.45 9.20
C ARG A 177 7.64 -0.32 10.50
N TRP A 178 6.70 0.08 11.39
CA TRP A 178 6.53 -0.55 12.72
C TRP A 178 7.87 -0.74 13.44
N TRP A 179 8.72 0.27 13.42
CA TRP A 179 10.10 0.28 13.94
C TRP A 179 10.24 -0.12 15.42
N TRP A 180 9.14 -0.11 16.15
CA TRP A 180 9.09 -0.53 17.57
C TRP A 180 8.87 -2.04 17.74
N GLU A 181 8.61 -2.79 16.65
CA GLU A 181 8.39 -4.22 16.71
C GLU A 181 9.62 -5.00 16.25
N GLN A 182 9.85 -6.14 16.93
CA GLN A 182 10.88 -7.12 16.52
C GLN A 182 10.31 -8.23 15.62
N SER A 183 9.02 -8.19 15.27
CA SER A 183 8.34 -9.19 14.47
C SER A 183 8.38 -8.89 12.97
N SER A 184 7.89 -9.83 12.15
CA SER A 184 7.74 -9.63 10.70
C SER A 184 6.95 -8.36 10.40
N GLN A 185 7.59 -7.40 9.73
CA GLN A 185 7.05 -6.07 9.43
C GLN A 185 6.07 -6.10 8.24
N GLU A 186 5.05 -6.96 8.31
CA GLU A 186 4.00 -7.05 7.30
C GLU A 186 2.60 -6.81 7.89
N CYS A 187 1.73 -6.17 7.13
CA CYS A 187 0.39 -5.81 7.59
C CYS A 187 -0.69 -6.88 7.32
N GLY A 188 -0.29 -8.03 6.75
CA GLY A 188 -1.23 -9.10 6.41
C GLY A 188 -1.97 -8.94 5.06
N PHE A 189 -1.65 -7.89 4.28
CA PHE A 189 -2.19 -7.71 2.93
C PHE A 189 -1.72 -8.78 1.94
N HIS A 190 -0.52 -9.23 2.13
CA HIS A 190 0.21 -10.08 1.20
C HIS A 190 0.82 -11.23 1.99
N LYS A 191 -0.03 -12.06 2.59
CA LYS A 191 0.41 -13.36 3.07
C LYS A 191 0.55 -14.24 1.84
N GLY A 192 1.79 -14.63 1.55
CA GLY A 192 2.06 -15.74 0.68
C GLY A 192 1.62 -17.03 1.33
#